data_1bf08d2227c8b9249cc8dccdcc29dc9d
#
_entry.id   1bf08d2227c8b9249cc8dccdcc29dc9d
#
_cell.length_a   1.000
_cell.length_b   1.000
_cell.length_c   1.000
_cell.angle_alpha   90.00
_cell.angle_beta   90.00
_cell.angle_gamma   90.00
#
_symmetry.space_group_name_H-M   'P 1'
#
loop_
_entity.id
_entity.type
_entity.pdbx_description
1 polymer ?
#
loop_
_entity_poly.entity_id
_entity_poly.type
_entity_poly.pdbx_seq_one_letter_code
_entity_poly.pdbx_strand_id
1 'polypeptide(L)'
;MIDTASLNANELVSKLKSGDISSVDLCKAYIKRIEKFEKDVQAWAFLDKKILLEKAEEADEYRKSGKPLGALHGLPVAIKDIIGTYDMPTECGTVFRKKMSSSQDSEIVNLLKTAGAIIMGKTVTCELAYIHPSKTKNPHDYSRTPGGSSSGSAAVIASHMAHLSIGSQTGGSIIRPASYCGIVGYKPSYGLISRNGVLKTSDKLDTMGVFGKTVKDVALLAKTLIKKDLYDPATVHFAADDMIKVCEEGPIFEPKFIFYKTDNWKNINKESQKAFEFLIKKLKKNIEVFDTPSYFKEIPKYHQIIHETDLANNFQVYYKKDKNKLSKEMRDAIERGMKYSAKEYTDAIDFMKQSYESYKEVFEDYHGVITPSSSGVADKGLKSTGSADFQKNWTYLGLPTISLLSLIHISEPTRPY
;
A
#
# COMPACT_ATOMS: atom_id res chain seq x y z
N MET A 1 -0.05 27.31 -13.90
CA MET A 1 0.59 26.40 -12.93
C MET A 1 -0.33 25.18 -12.78
N ILE A 2 0.22 23.96 -12.83
CA ILE A 2 -0.57 22.73 -12.74
C ILE A 2 -1.16 22.62 -11.33
N ASP A 3 -2.49 22.47 -11.25
CA ASP A 3 -3.16 22.13 -10.01
C ASP A 3 -3.11 20.61 -9.81
N THR A 4 -2.22 20.15 -8.93
CA THR A 4 -2.06 18.73 -8.61
C THR A 4 -3.27 18.15 -7.87
N ALA A 5 -4.23 18.95 -7.44
CA ALA A 5 -5.44 18.45 -6.78
C ALA A 5 -6.57 18.12 -7.77
N SER A 6 -6.62 18.76 -8.94
CA SER A 6 -7.72 18.66 -9.89
C SER A 6 -7.65 17.47 -10.85
N LEU A 7 -6.44 16.99 -11.20
CA LEU A 7 -6.23 15.91 -12.16
C LEU A 7 -5.99 14.57 -11.44
N ASN A 8 -6.30 13.47 -12.10
CA ASN A 8 -5.90 12.12 -11.70
C ASN A 8 -4.65 11.66 -12.50
N ALA A 9 -4.04 10.53 -12.11
CA ALA A 9 -2.80 10.05 -12.71
C ALA A 9 -2.97 9.68 -14.19
N ASN A 10 -4.11 9.13 -14.59
CA ASN A 10 -4.38 8.80 -15.99
C ASN A 10 -4.45 10.04 -16.87
N GLU A 11 -5.11 11.09 -16.39
CA GLU A 11 -5.17 12.39 -17.08
C GLU A 11 -3.79 13.04 -17.19
N LEU A 12 -3.00 12.98 -16.13
CA LEU A 12 -1.62 13.47 -16.14
C LEU A 12 -0.75 12.74 -17.16
N VAL A 13 -0.81 11.41 -17.19
CA VAL A 13 -0.05 10.60 -18.19
C VAL A 13 -0.47 10.97 -19.60
N SER A 14 -1.77 11.13 -19.87
CA SER A 14 -2.25 11.55 -21.19
C SER A 14 -1.65 12.90 -21.60
N LYS A 15 -1.70 13.89 -20.71
CA LYS A 15 -1.17 15.23 -20.94
C LYS A 15 0.36 15.28 -21.06
N LEU A 16 1.08 14.45 -20.31
CA LEU A 16 2.53 14.30 -20.41
C LEU A 16 2.92 13.71 -21.78
N LYS A 17 2.20 12.70 -22.24
CA LYS A 17 2.46 12.07 -23.54
C LYS A 17 2.14 12.97 -24.72
N SER A 18 1.05 13.73 -24.66
CA SER A 18 0.71 14.73 -25.70
C SER A 18 1.64 15.93 -25.69
N GLY A 19 2.26 16.22 -24.54
CA GLY A 19 3.07 17.43 -24.34
C GLY A 19 2.27 18.65 -23.94
N ASP A 20 0.98 18.50 -23.60
CA ASP A 20 0.15 19.57 -23.03
C ASP A 20 0.70 20.07 -21.70
N ILE A 21 1.41 19.20 -20.96
CA ILE A 21 2.20 19.54 -19.79
C ILE A 21 3.58 18.90 -19.91
N SER A 22 4.59 19.54 -19.32
CA SER A 22 5.92 18.96 -19.21
C SER A 22 6.09 18.21 -17.88
N SER A 23 6.97 17.20 -17.87
CA SER A 23 7.38 16.52 -16.64
C SER A 23 8.03 17.49 -15.65
N VAL A 24 8.79 18.46 -16.16
CA VAL A 24 9.42 19.53 -15.37
C VAL A 24 8.36 20.38 -14.68
N ASP A 25 7.30 20.82 -15.37
CA ASP A 25 6.26 21.66 -14.77
C ASP A 25 5.46 20.88 -13.72
N LEU A 26 5.20 19.60 -13.96
CA LEU A 26 4.55 18.73 -12.99
C LEU A 26 5.42 18.54 -11.74
N CYS A 27 6.73 18.27 -11.90
CA CYS A 27 7.66 18.14 -10.77
C CYS A 27 7.78 19.45 -9.97
N LYS A 28 7.82 20.62 -10.65
CA LYS A 28 7.80 21.92 -9.97
C LYS A 28 6.51 22.13 -9.17
N ALA A 29 5.37 21.69 -9.68
CA ALA A 29 4.11 21.76 -8.95
C ALA A 29 4.13 20.87 -7.68
N TYR A 30 4.67 19.64 -7.78
CA TYR A 30 4.87 18.79 -6.59
C TYR A 30 5.86 19.39 -5.60
N ILE A 31 7.00 19.91 -6.06
CA ILE A 31 8.00 20.54 -5.17
C ILE A 31 7.35 21.68 -4.38
N LYS A 32 6.57 22.55 -5.03
CA LYS A 32 5.84 23.61 -4.35
C LYS A 32 4.86 23.07 -3.31
N ARG A 33 4.18 21.97 -3.62
CA ARG A 33 3.26 21.30 -2.71
C ARG A 33 4.01 20.73 -1.49
N ILE A 34 5.14 20.07 -1.74
CA ILE A 34 6.02 19.52 -0.71
C ILE A 34 6.53 20.62 0.21
N GLU A 35 7.01 21.73 -0.34
CA GLU A 35 7.48 22.88 0.46
C GLU A 35 6.40 23.42 1.39
N LYS A 36 5.15 23.39 0.95
CA LYS A 36 4.02 23.86 1.76
C LYS A 36 3.67 22.90 2.90
N PHE A 37 3.69 21.59 2.68
CA PHE A 37 3.08 20.62 3.60
C PHE A 37 4.06 19.68 4.31
N GLU A 38 5.24 19.42 3.75
CA GLU A 38 6.16 18.39 4.28
C GLU A 38 6.67 18.71 5.69
N LYS A 39 6.81 19.98 6.04
CA LYS A 39 7.19 20.41 7.41
C LYS A 39 6.26 19.84 8.48
N ASP A 40 4.96 19.77 8.15
CA ASP A 40 3.92 19.31 9.06
C ASP A 40 3.65 17.82 8.90
N VAL A 41 3.52 17.32 7.65
CA VAL A 41 3.16 15.94 7.33
C VAL A 41 4.30 14.96 7.59
N GLN A 42 5.53 15.31 7.26
CA GLN A 42 6.73 14.49 7.42
C GLN A 42 6.63 13.11 6.72
N ALA A 43 6.25 13.13 5.45
CA ALA A 43 6.00 11.91 4.67
C ALA A 43 7.22 11.40 3.91
N TRP A 44 8.24 12.22 3.68
CA TRP A 44 9.43 11.85 2.92
C TRP A 44 10.58 11.41 3.83
N ALA A 45 11.13 10.23 3.54
CA ALA A 45 12.37 9.73 4.12
C ALA A 45 13.57 10.27 3.34
N PHE A 46 13.44 10.32 2.00
CA PHE A 46 14.43 10.92 1.11
C PHE A 46 13.73 11.56 -0.09
N LEU A 47 14.13 12.77 -0.41
CA LEU A 47 13.73 13.49 -1.62
C LEU A 47 14.85 14.47 -1.99
N ASP A 48 15.34 14.39 -3.22
CA ASP A 48 16.27 15.37 -3.79
C ASP A 48 15.58 16.11 -4.95
N LYS A 49 15.31 17.39 -4.71
CA LYS A 49 14.60 18.25 -5.69
C LYS A 49 15.38 18.46 -6.98
N LYS A 50 16.72 18.49 -6.89
CA LYS A 50 17.58 18.71 -8.05
C LYS A 50 17.56 17.47 -8.94
N ILE A 51 17.81 16.30 -8.36
CA ILE A 51 17.75 15.01 -9.08
C ILE A 51 16.35 14.80 -9.69
N LEU A 52 15.29 15.13 -8.96
CA LEU A 52 13.93 15.02 -9.47
C LEU A 52 13.70 15.88 -10.73
N LEU A 53 14.21 17.11 -10.74
CA LEU A 53 14.08 18.00 -11.91
C LEU A 53 14.96 17.54 -13.08
N GLU A 54 16.19 17.07 -12.82
CA GLU A 54 17.06 16.48 -13.84
C GLU A 54 16.38 15.29 -14.53
N LYS A 55 15.76 14.38 -13.76
CA LYS A 55 14.99 13.26 -14.32
C LYS A 55 13.75 13.69 -15.08
N ALA A 56 13.13 14.79 -14.68
CA ALA A 56 11.99 15.35 -15.40
C ALA A 56 12.41 15.95 -16.75
N GLU A 57 13.56 16.64 -16.81
CA GLU A 57 14.15 17.16 -18.05
C GLU A 57 14.50 16.02 -19.01
N GLU A 58 15.16 14.95 -18.52
CA GLU A 58 15.45 13.74 -19.30
C GLU A 58 14.17 13.13 -19.91
N ALA A 59 13.08 13.07 -19.14
CA ALA A 59 11.79 12.55 -19.61
C ALA A 59 11.18 13.44 -20.71
N ASP A 60 11.22 14.77 -20.55
CA ASP A 60 10.72 15.71 -21.55
C ASP A 60 11.54 15.67 -22.85
N GLU A 61 12.86 15.51 -22.77
CA GLU A 61 13.73 15.32 -23.93
C GLU A 61 13.46 13.98 -24.64
N TYR A 62 13.27 12.91 -23.86
CA TYR A 62 12.92 11.61 -24.43
C TYR A 62 11.60 11.68 -25.20
N ARG A 63 10.58 12.37 -24.68
CA ARG A 63 9.32 12.60 -25.41
C ARG A 63 9.55 13.31 -26.73
N LYS A 64 10.35 14.39 -26.73
CA LYS A 64 10.67 15.19 -27.95
C LYS A 64 11.43 14.35 -28.99
N SER A 65 12.13 13.29 -28.60
CA SER A 65 12.87 12.44 -29.54
C SER A 65 11.97 11.60 -30.45
N GLY A 66 10.65 11.55 -30.22
CA GLY A 66 9.68 10.80 -31.00
C GLY A 66 9.73 9.27 -30.78
N LYS A 67 10.52 8.80 -29.83
CA LYS A 67 10.58 7.38 -29.47
C LYS A 67 9.30 6.92 -28.77
N PRO A 68 8.96 5.62 -28.81
CA PRO A 68 7.79 5.07 -28.13
C PRO A 68 7.81 5.38 -26.63
N LEU A 69 6.68 5.88 -26.11
CA LEU A 69 6.54 6.29 -24.71
C LEU A 69 5.94 5.15 -23.87
N GLY A 70 6.54 4.90 -22.71
CA GLY A 70 6.05 3.92 -21.73
C GLY A 70 4.69 4.31 -21.12
N ALA A 71 4.07 3.36 -20.41
CA ALA A 71 2.74 3.54 -19.84
C ALA A 71 2.67 4.70 -18.82
N LEU A 72 3.75 4.95 -18.09
CA LEU A 72 3.85 5.98 -17.05
C LEU A 72 4.81 7.10 -17.42
N HIS A 73 5.04 7.33 -18.74
CA HIS A 73 6.05 8.27 -19.20
C HIS A 73 5.95 9.64 -18.53
N GLY A 74 7.06 10.07 -17.93
CA GLY A 74 7.23 11.38 -17.32
C GLY A 74 6.46 11.59 -16.00
N LEU A 75 5.71 10.59 -15.52
CA LEU A 75 4.96 10.70 -14.27
C LEU A 75 5.85 10.37 -13.06
N PRO A 76 5.97 11.29 -12.06
CA PRO A 76 6.66 11.00 -10.81
C PRO A 76 5.88 10.03 -9.92
N VAL A 77 6.56 8.98 -9.42
CA VAL A 77 6.01 7.95 -8.53
C VAL A 77 6.83 7.89 -7.25
N ALA A 78 6.16 7.95 -6.10
CA ALA A 78 6.77 7.82 -4.79
C ALA A 78 6.87 6.35 -4.38
N ILE A 79 7.96 5.94 -3.72
CA ILE A 79 8.15 4.56 -3.30
C ILE A 79 8.48 4.45 -1.82
N LYS A 80 7.92 3.44 -1.15
CA LYS A 80 8.18 3.19 0.28
C LYS A 80 9.66 2.91 0.54
N ASP A 81 10.19 3.43 1.63
CA ASP A 81 11.61 3.30 2.02
C ASP A 81 12.01 1.90 2.51
N ILE A 82 11.47 0.88 1.88
CA ILE A 82 11.89 -0.52 1.95
C ILE A 82 12.21 -1.09 0.56
N ILE A 83 11.88 -0.33 -0.49
CA ILE A 83 12.07 -0.70 -1.88
C ILE A 83 13.47 -0.25 -2.28
N GLY A 84 14.34 -1.20 -2.61
CA GLY A 84 15.72 -0.94 -2.95
C GLY A 84 15.87 -0.08 -4.20
N THR A 85 16.74 0.93 -4.11
CA THR A 85 17.19 1.76 -5.22
C THR A 85 18.70 1.88 -5.18
N TYR A 86 19.32 1.91 -6.34
CA TYR A 86 20.76 2.08 -6.46
C TYR A 86 21.20 3.52 -6.10
N ASP A 87 20.42 4.50 -6.51
CA ASP A 87 20.75 5.93 -6.48
C ASP A 87 20.18 6.70 -5.28
N MET A 88 19.37 6.05 -4.43
CA MET A 88 18.80 6.67 -3.23
C MET A 88 18.98 5.77 -2.01
N PRO A 89 19.09 6.35 -0.79
CA PRO A 89 19.11 5.58 0.44
C PRO A 89 17.86 4.71 0.61
N THR A 90 18.04 3.52 1.22
CA THR A 90 16.97 2.62 1.63
C THR A 90 17.19 2.27 3.10
N GLU A 91 16.67 3.13 3.97
CA GLU A 91 16.96 3.10 5.41
C GLU A 91 15.97 2.24 6.21
N CYS A 92 14.84 1.87 5.61
CA CYS A 92 13.81 1.00 6.19
C CYS A 92 13.26 1.52 7.54
N GLY A 93 13.23 2.84 7.74
CA GLY A 93 12.77 3.44 8.98
C GLY A 93 13.70 3.19 10.18
N THR A 94 15.00 2.93 9.96
CA THR A 94 15.95 2.57 11.02
C THR A 94 17.16 3.50 11.05
N VAL A 95 17.74 3.68 12.23
CA VAL A 95 18.95 4.50 12.39
C VAL A 95 20.24 3.78 11.98
N PHE A 96 20.24 2.43 12.02
CA PHE A 96 21.44 1.63 11.70
C PHE A 96 21.60 1.37 10.20
N ARG A 97 20.61 1.69 9.39
CA ARG A 97 20.71 1.66 7.92
C ARG A 97 20.84 3.06 7.30
N LYS A 98 21.14 4.05 8.12
CA LYS A 98 21.26 5.44 7.66
C LYS A 98 22.25 5.58 6.50
N LYS A 99 21.82 6.20 5.40
CA LYS A 99 22.57 6.39 4.15
C LYS A 99 22.93 5.09 3.41
N MET A 100 22.37 3.95 3.78
CA MET A 100 22.57 2.71 3.03
C MET A 100 21.70 2.69 1.78
N SER A 101 22.32 2.47 0.61
CA SER A 101 21.62 2.22 -0.65
C SER A 101 21.68 0.73 -0.98
N SER A 102 20.84 0.28 -1.88
CA SER A 102 20.92 -1.06 -2.45
C SER A 102 22.00 -1.11 -3.54
N SER A 103 22.61 -2.30 -3.76
CA SER A 103 23.59 -2.49 -4.81
C SER A 103 22.99 -2.42 -6.22
N GLN A 104 21.69 -2.58 -6.32
CA GLN A 104 20.91 -2.51 -7.56
C GLN A 104 19.48 -2.05 -7.27
N ASP A 105 18.78 -1.65 -8.31
CA ASP A 105 17.35 -1.36 -8.23
C ASP A 105 16.55 -2.64 -8.00
N SER A 106 15.46 -2.53 -7.23
CA SER A 106 14.47 -3.60 -7.13
C SER A 106 13.72 -3.79 -8.45
N GLU A 107 13.11 -4.96 -8.65
CA GLU A 107 12.31 -5.22 -9.85
C GLU A 107 11.18 -4.19 -10.04
N ILE A 108 10.55 -3.76 -8.96
CA ILE A 108 9.55 -2.68 -8.97
C ILE A 108 10.12 -1.41 -9.61
N VAL A 109 11.32 -0.99 -9.22
CA VAL A 109 11.99 0.21 -9.75
C VAL A 109 12.35 0.02 -11.22
N ASN A 110 12.83 -1.16 -11.61
CA ASN A 110 13.12 -1.49 -13.00
C ASN A 110 11.87 -1.41 -13.88
N LEU A 111 10.75 -1.96 -13.41
CA LEU A 111 9.47 -1.91 -14.13
C LEU A 111 8.95 -0.47 -14.27
N LEU A 112 9.05 0.35 -13.20
CA LEU A 112 8.69 1.76 -13.26
C LEU A 112 9.53 2.54 -14.26
N LYS A 113 10.86 2.38 -14.21
CA LYS A 113 11.79 3.02 -15.15
C LYS A 113 11.52 2.58 -16.60
N THR A 114 11.26 1.29 -16.82
CA THR A 114 10.90 0.75 -18.14
C THR A 114 9.58 1.34 -18.64
N ALA A 115 8.62 1.61 -17.74
CA ALA A 115 7.38 2.28 -18.08
C ALA A 115 7.53 3.80 -18.27
N GLY A 116 8.74 4.35 -18.10
CA GLY A 116 9.05 5.76 -18.25
C GLY A 116 8.67 6.62 -17.04
N ALA A 117 8.37 6.03 -15.90
CA ALA A 117 8.11 6.75 -14.65
C ALA A 117 9.38 7.37 -14.07
N ILE A 118 9.23 8.48 -13.37
CA ILE A 118 10.30 9.13 -12.61
C ILE A 118 10.19 8.65 -11.15
N ILE A 119 11.25 8.07 -10.60
CA ILE A 119 11.29 7.74 -9.16
C ILE A 119 11.47 9.04 -8.39
N MET A 120 10.41 9.47 -7.73
CA MET A 120 10.34 10.79 -7.09
C MET A 120 11.18 10.87 -5.81
N GLY A 121 11.17 9.80 -5.02
CA GLY A 121 11.84 9.72 -3.72
C GLY A 121 11.31 8.59 -2.86
N LYS A 122 11.81 8.50 -1.63
CA LYS A 122 11.47 7.47 -0.65
C LYS A 122 10.48 8.01 0.38
N THR A 123 9.37 7.31 0.55
CA THR A 123 8.36 7.68 1.56
C THR A 123 8.61 6.98 2.88
N VAL A 124 8.31 7.66 3.97
CA VAL A 124 8.51 7.17 5.34
C VAL A 124 7.76 5.86 5.57
N THR A 125 8.44 4.93 6.22
CA THR A 125 7.90 3.65 6.71
C THR A 125 8.04 3.53 8.23
N CYS A 126 7.24 2.70 8.86
CA CYS A 126 7.51 2.21 10.21
C CYS A 126 8.83 1.42 10.23
N GLU A 127 9.47 1.31 11.38
CA GLU A 127 10.71 0.55 11.56
C GLU A 127 10.58 -0.85 10.96
N LEU A 128 11.48 -1.19 10.01
CA LEU A 128 11.52 -2.46 9.28
C LEU A 128 10.14 -2.92 8.76
N ALA A 129 9.30 -1.95 8.38
CA ALA A 129 7.92 -2.16 7.92
C ALA A 129 7.00 -2.87 8.94
N TYR A 130 7.35 -2.90 10.21
CA TYR A 130 6.56 -3.50 11.28
C TYR A 130 5.55 -2.50 11.89
N ILE A 131 5.41 -2.45 13.23
CA ILE A 131 4.33 -1.71 13.89
C ILE A 131 4.79 -0.45 14.65
N HIS A 132 6.11 -0.31 14.93
CA HIS A 132 6.61 0.88 15.63
C HIS A 132 6.34 2.14 14.79
N PRO A 133 5.59 3.14 15.33
CA PRO A 133 5.12 4.26 14.55
C PRO A 133 6.24 5.11 13.96
N SER A 134 5.97 5.69 12.80
CA SER A 134 6.87 6.65 12.16
C SER A 134 6.55 8.09 12.59
N LYS A 135 7.37 9.03 12.11
CA LYS A 135 7.18 10.48 12.33
C LYS A 135 6.01 11.08 11.56
N THR A 136 5.50 10.40 10.54
CA THR A 136 4.50 10.93 9.61
C THR A 136 3.17 11.19 10.30
N LYS A 137 2.55 12.31 9.98
CA LYS A 137 1.24 12.72 10.47
C LYS A 137 0.17 12.61 9.39
N ASN A 138 -1.07 12.44 9.82
CA ASN A 138 -2.19 12.39 8.89
C ASN A 138 -2.43 13.78 8.26
N PRO A 139 -2.46 13.90 6.92
CA PRO A 139 -2.65 15.20 6.27
C PRO A 139 -3.98 15.91 6.59
N HIS A 140 -5.02 15.16 6.96
CA HIS A 140 -6.32 15.72 7.32
C HIS A 140 -6.37 16.28 8.77
N ASP A 141 -5.55 15.70 9.67
CA ASP A 141 -5.44 16.15 11.07
C ASP A 141 -4.06 15.73 11.61
N TYR A 142 -3.16 16.68 11.76
CA TYR A 142 -1.79 16.44 12.21
C TYR A 142 -1.67 15.89 13.64
N SER A 143 -2.75 15.87 14.40
CA SER A 143 -2.81 15.22 15.71
C SER A 143 -3.09 13.70 15.62
N ARG A 144 -3.36 13.19 14.41
CA ARG A 144 -3.72 11.79 14.15
C ARG A 144 -2.64 11.03 13.41
N THR A 145 -2.63 9.72 13.58
CA THR A 145 -1.79 8.80 12.80
C THR A 145 -2.27 8.70 11.35
N PRO A 146 -1.38 8.62 10.36
CA PRO A 146 -1.75 8.28 8.99
C PRO A 146 -1.96 6.77 8.80
N GLY A 147 -1.82 5.97 9.86
CA GLY A 147 -1.69 4.53 9.76
C GLY A 147 -0.25 4.11 9.43
N GLY A 148 -0.07 2.83 9.12
CA GLY A 148 1.24 2.26 8.78
C GLY A 148 1.14 0.77 8.40
N SER A 149 2.26 0.15 7.98
CA SER A 149 3.63 0.70 7.95
C SER A 149 3.92 1.62 6.75
N SER A 150 3.08 1.68 5.70
CA SER A 150 3.26 2.57 4.55
C SER A 150 2.74 3.99 4.83
N SER A 151 3.17 4.58 5.95
CA SER A 151 2.69 5.87 6.49
C SER A 151 2.89 7.01 5.49
N GLY A 152 4.12 7.19 5.03
CA GLY A 152 4.47 8.24 4.08
C GLY A 152 3.83 8.02 2.71
N SER A 153 3.73 6.75 2.23
CA SER A 153 3.13 6.44 0.93
C SER A 153 1.67 6.86 0.84
N ALA A 154 0.90 6.66 1.91
CA ALA A 154 -0.48 7.14 1.96
C ALA A 154 -0.55 8.67 2.12
N ALA A 155 0.29 9.23 2.99
CA ALA A 155 0.27 10.66 3.29
C ALA A 155 0.64 11.54 2.09
N VAL A 156 1.58 11.12 1.22
CA VAL A 156 1.95 11.89 0.03
C VAL A 156 0.80 11.99 -0.99
N ILE A 157 -0.03 10.95 -1.11
CA ILE A 157 -1.21 10.96 -1.98
C ILE A 157 -2.29 11.88 -1.39
N ALA A 158 -2.61 11.70 -0.10
CA ALA A 158 -3.64 12.48 0.58
C ALA A 158 -3.33 13.99 0.62
N SER A 159 -2.03 14.35 0.69
CA SER A 159 -1.57 15.76 0.64
C SER A 159 -1.31 16.27 -0.78
N HIS A 160 -1.59 15.49 -1.80
CA HIS A 160 -1.31 15.81 -3.22
C HIS A 160 0.16 16.13 -3.52
N MET A 161 1.09 15.59 -2.74
CA MET A 161 2.52 15.67 -2.99
C MET A 161 3.01 14.65 -4.03
N ALA A 162 2.18 13.67 -4.36
CA ALA A 162 2.31 12.72 -5.46
C ALA A 162 0.93 12.22 -5.87
N HIS A 163 0.78 11.63 -7.06
CA HIS A 163 -0.47 11.00 -7.51
C HIS A 163 -0.45 9.49 -7.35
N LEU A 164 0.72 8.89 -7.46
CA LEU A 164 0.93 7.45 -7.32
C LEU A 164 2.03 7.17 -6.31
N SER A 165 1.80 6.18 -5.48
CA SER A 165 2.85 5.67 -4.59
C SER A 165 2.75 4.16 -4.38
N ILE A 166 3.88 3.55 -3.97
CA ILE A 166 3.99 2.13 -3.72
C ILE A 166 4.24 1.87 -2.25
N GLY A 167 3.58 0.86 -1.71
CA GLY A 167 3.76 0.36 -0.36
C GLY A 167 3.78 -1.16 -0.30
N SER A 168 3.71 -1.68 0.92
CA SER A 168 3.66 -3.12 1.19
C SER A 168 2.68 -3.43 2.31
N GLN A 169 2.17 -4.65 2.32
CA GLN A 169 1.29 -5.14 3.38
C GLN A 169 1.66 -6.57 3.79
N THR A 170 1.93 -6.73 5.08
CA THR A 170 2.14 -8.02 5.74
C THR A 170 0.97 -8.35 6.69
N GLY A 171 0.32 -7.32 7.22
CA GLY A 171 -0.91 -7.41 8.02
C GLY A 171 -2.00 -6.49 7.48
N GLY A 172 -1.83 -5.17 7.59
CA GLY A 172 -2.80 -4.16 7.15
C GLY A 172 -2.16 -2.90 6.54
N SER A 173 -0.89 -2.97 6.12
CA SER A 173 -0.04 -1.80 5.88
C SER A 173 -0.26 -1.08 4.54
N ILE A 174 -1.24 -1.46 3.73
CA ILE A 174 -1.74 -0.72 2.57
C ILE A 174 -3.15 -0.23 2.88
N ILE A 175 -4.04 -1.13 3.22
CA ILE A 175 -5.47 -0.84 3.33
C ILE A 175 -5.76 0.08 4.51
N ARG A 176 -5.12 -0.12 5.68
CA ARG A 176 -5.31 0.76 6.83
C ARG A 176 -4.83 2.18 6.59
N PRO A 177 -3.59 2.46 6.14
CA PRO A 177 -3.18 3.84 5.86
C PRO A 177 -3.98 4.46 4.72
N ALA A 178 -4.44 3.71 3.70
CA ALA A 178 -5.34 4.22 2.68
C ALA A 178 -6.67 4.68 3.29
N SER A 179 -7.28 3.87 4.15
CA SER A 179 -8.51 4.21 4.85
C SER A 179 -8.35 5.44 5.75
N TYR A 180 -7.27 5.50 6.54
CA TYR A 180 -7.01 6.62 7.46
C TYR A 180 -6.70 7.94 6.75
N CYS A 181 -6.09 7.87 5.59
CA CYS A 181 -5.74 9.04 4.77
C CYS A 181 -6.80 9.40 3.72
N GLY A 182 -7.91 8.65 3.63
CA GLY A 182 -8.99 8.95 2.68
C GLY A 182 -8.57 8.86 1.22
N ILE A 183 -7.83 7.82 0.85
CA ILE A 183 -7.34 7.55 -0.51
C ILE A 183 -7.65 6.12 -0.92
N VAL A 184 -7.46 5.80 -2.19
CA VAL A 184 -7.56 4.43 -2.68
C VAL A 184 -6.23 3.71 -2.48
N GLY A 185 -6.28 2.56 -1.81
CA GLY A 185 -5.16 1.64 -1.66
C GLY A 185 -5.53 0.26 -2.21
N TYR A 186 -4.69 -0.32 -3.02
CA TYR A 186 -4.90 -1.64 -3.61
C TYR A 186 -3.75 -2.57 -3.25
N LYS A 187 -4.08 -3.66 -2.57
CA LYS A 187 -3.23 -4.82 -2.34
C LYS A 187 -3.67 -5.92 -3.30
N PRO A 188 -2.90 -6.24 -4.33
CA PRO A 188 -3.23 -7.35 -5.23
C PRO A 188 -3.17 -8.70 -4.51
N SER A 189 -3.52 -9.75 -5.19
CA SER A 189 -3.30 -11.12 -4.70
C SER A 189 -1.81 -11.32 -4.43
N TYR A 190 -1.50 -12.15 -3.44
CA TYR A 190 -0.13 -12.55 -3.14
C TYR A 190 0.56 -13.12 -4.39
N GLY A 191 1.79 -12.70 -4.65
CA GLY A 191 2.57 -13.18 -5.80
C GLY A 191 2.28 -12.50 -7.14
N LEU A 192 1.47 -11.42 -7.20
CA LEU A 192 1.27 -10.69 -8.47
C LEU A 192 2.32 -9.61 -8.72
N ILE A 193 2.86 -8.98 -7.68
CA ILE A 193 3.94 -7.98 -7.79
C ILE A 193 5.18 -8.51 -7.10
N SER A 194 6.32 -8.45 -7.78
CA SER A 194 7.61 -8.93 -7.28
C SER A 194 8.05 -8.20 -6.01
N ARG A 195 8.69 -8.94 -5.11
CA ARG A 195 9.34 -8.44 -3.89
C ARG A 195 10.86 -8.49 -4.00
N ASN A 196 11.40 -8.81 -5.18
CA ASN A 196 12.85 -8.85 -5.43
C ASN A 196 13.44 -7.45 -5.24
N GLY A 197 14.49 -7.36 -4.39
CA GLY A 197 15.09 -6.09 -4.01
C GLY A 197 14.30 -5.27 -3.00
N VAL A 198 13.25 -5.84 -2.35
CA VAL A 198 12.48 -5.21 -1.27
C VAL A 198 12.84 -5.85 0.06
N LEU A 199 12.83 -5.07 1.16
CA LEU A 199 12.99 -5.61 2.50
C LEU A 199 11.90 -6.66 2.78
N LYS A 200 12.31 -7.86 3.16
CA LYS A 200 11.39 -8.93 3.52
C LYS A 200 11.10 -8.91 5.02
N THR A 201 9.82 -8.89 5.38
CA THR A 201 9.36 -9.11 6.76
C THR A 201 8.79 -10.52 6.92
N SER A 202 8.09 -11.03 5.90
CA SER A 202 7.57 -12.40 5.86
C SER A 202 7.52 -12.92 4.42
N ASP A 203 8.10 -14.10 4.18
CA ASP A 203 8.06 -14.73 2.86
C ASP A 203 6.65 -15.16 2.43
N LYS A 204 5.76 -15.41 3.37
CA LYS A 204 4.40 -15.93 3.12
C LYS A 204 3.31 -14.86 3.12
N LEU A 205 3.58 -13.70 3.74
CA LEU A 205 2.56 -12.68 3.94
C LEU A 205 2.83 -11.40 3.14
N ASP A 206 4.09 -11.05 2.89
CA ASP A 206 4.44 -9.79 2.25
C ASP A 206 3.84 -9.67 0.86
N THR A 207 3.05 -8.64 0.67
CA THR A 207 2.43 -8.30 -0.62
C THR A 207 2.73 -6.83 -0.92
N MET A 208 3.25 -6.57 -2.12
CA MET A 208 3.42 -5.20 -2.61
C MET A 208 2.09 -4.68 -3.13
N GLY A 209 1.87 -3.38 -2.98
CA GLY A 209 0.65 -2.76 -3.48
C GLY A 209 0.80 -1.25 -3.68
N VAL A 210 -0.27 -0.63 -4.10
CA VAL A 210 -0.25 0.70 -4.69
C VAL A 210 -1.30 1.62 -4.07
N PHE A 211 -1.02 2.92 -4.13
CA PHE A 211 -1.92 3.97 -3.69
C PHE A 211 -2.14 4.99 -4.80
N GLY A 212 -3.34 5.53 -4.86
CA GLY A 212 -3.75 6.60 -5.75
C GLY A 212 -4.98 7.33 -5.24
N LYS A 213 -5.45 8.31 -5.98
CA LYS A 213 -6.68 9.04 -5.65
C LYS A 213 -7.93 8.30 -6.09
N THR A 214 -7.84 7.60 -7.20
CA THR A 214 -8.96 6.91 -7.85
C THR A 214 -8.66 5.43 -8.06
N VAL A 215 -9.70 4.64 -8.31
CA VAL A 215 -9.56 3.22 -8.70
C VAL A 215 -8.74 3.09 -9.99
N LYS A 216 -8.95 3.98 -10.96
CA LYS A 216 -8.18 4.00 -12.21
C LYS A 216 -6.70 4.29 -12.00
N ASP A 217 -6.34 5.14 -11.03
CA ASP A 217 -4.94 5.43 -10.69
C ASP A 217 -4.23 4.19 -10.16
N VAL A 218 -4.85 3.48 -9.22
CA VAL A 218 -4.27 2.23 -8.69
C VAL A 218 -4.25 1.11 -9.73
N ALA A 219 -5.23 1.06 -10.63
CA ALA A 219 -5.26 0.12 -11.75
C ALA A 219 -4.09 0.37 -12.73
N LEU A 220 -3.84 1.63 -13.09
CA LEU A 220 -2.73 2.03 -13.94
C LEU A 220 -1.38 1.59 -13.38
N LEU A 221 -1.14 1.86 -12.09
CA LEU A 221 0.11 1.52 -11.44
C LEU A 221 0.25 0.00 -11.23
N ALA A 222 -0.82 -0.66 -10.77
CA ALA A 222 -0.80 -2.11 -10.54
C ALA A 222 -0.56 -2.89 -11.82
N LYS A 223 -1.24 -2.55 -12.93
CA LYS A 223 -1.02 -3.16 -14.25
C LYS A 223 0.45 -3.09 -14.68
N THR A 224 1.10 -1.96 -14.42
CA THR A 224 2.52 -1.76 -14.76
C THR A 224 3.44 -2.69 -13.97
N LEU A 225 3.07 -3.06 -12.74
CA LEU A 225 3.90 -3.82 -11.80
C LEU A 225 3.57 -5.32 -11.77
N ILE A 226 2.37 -5.73 -12.23
CA ILE A 226 1.96 -7.14 -12.26
C ILE A 226 2.75 -7.85 -13.36
N LYS A 227 3.77 -8.59 -12.94
CA LYS A 227 4.65 -9.35 -13.84
C LYS A 227 5.34 -10.48 -13.09
N LYS A 228 5.49 -11.63 -13.73
CA LYS A 228 6.32 -12.69 -13.17
C LYS A 228 7.78 -12.28 -13.15
N ASP A 229 8.42 -12.49 -12.01
CA ASP A 229 9.86 -12.32 -11.78
C ASP A 229 10.48 -13.68 -11.44
N LEU A 230 11.53 -14.06 -12.14
CA LEU A 230 12.24 -15.33 -11.91
C LEU A 230 13.02 -15.32 -10.59
N TYR A 231 13.32 -14.14 -10.04
CA TYR A 231 14.07 -13.99 -8.79
C TYR A 231 13.15 -13.86 -7.56
N ASP A 232 11.83 -13.76 -7.75
CA ASP A 232 10.84 -13.91 -6.66
C ASP A 232 9.97 -15.15 -6.94
N PRO A 233 10.25 -16.29 -6.30
CA PRO A 233 9.55 -17.55 -6.56
C PRO A 233 8.07 -17.52 -6.18
N ALA A 234 7.62 -16.50 -5.43
CA ALA A 234 6.21 -16.32 -5.12
C ALA A 234 5.43 -15.78 -6.32
N THR A 235 6.10 -15.15 -7.31
CA THR A 235 5.39 -14.56 -8.43
C THR A 235 4.84 -15.60 -9.39
N VAL A 236 3.64 -15.34 -9.88
CA VAL A 236 2.93 -16.22 -10.83
C VAL A 236 2.75 -15.51 -12.18
N HIS A 237 2.58 -16.29 -13.24
CA HIS A 237 2.11 -15.75 -14.51
C HIS A 237 0.63 -15.35 -14.36
N PHE A 238 0.34 -14.10 -14.63
CA PHE A 238 -1.01 -13.57 -14.67
C PHE A 238 -1.14 -12.69 -15.92
N ALA A 239 -2.05 -13.04 -16.80
CA ALA A 239 -2.43 -12.17 -17.91
C ALA A 239 -3.32 -11.07 -17.29
N ALA A 240 -2.72 -9.93 -17.00
CA ALA A 240 -3.47 -8.77 -16.59
C ALA A 240 -4.21 -8.25 -17.83
N ASP A 241 -5.49 -8.50 -17.92
CA ASP A 241 -6.37 -7.82 -18.86
C ASP A 241 -6.26 -6.31 -18.71
N ASP A 242 -6.85 -5.55 -19.61
CA ASP A 242 -6.78 -4.11 -19.50
C ASP A 242 -7.57 -3.60 -18.28
N MET A 243 -6.92 -3.56 -17.11
CA MET A 243 -7.54 -3.14 -15.85
C MET A 243 -8.17 -1.75 -15.95
N ILE A 244 -7.62 -0.86 -16.79
CA ILE A 244 -8.16 0.49 -16.98
C ILE A 244 -9.47 0.40 -17.75
N LYS A 245 -9.50 -0.36 -18.86
CA LYS A 245 -10.69 -0.57 -19.67
C LYS A 245 -11.82 -1.18 -18.85
N VAL A 246 -11.51 -2.19 -18.02
CA VAL A 246 -12.49 -2.80 -17.10
C VAL A 246 -13.07 -1.78 -16.13
N CYS A 247 -12.23 -0.86 -15.62
CA CYS A 247 -12.72 0.23 -14.75
C CYS A 247 -13.63 1.23 -15.51
N GLU A 248 -13.51 1.34 -16.82
CA GLU A 248 -14.31 2.25 -17.65
C GLU A 248 -15.63 1.65 -18.09
N GLU A 249 -15.60 0.41 -18.51
CA GLU A 249 -16.77 -0.31 -19.01
C GLU A 249 -17.74 -0.71 -17.89
N GLY A 250 -17.23 -0.84 -16.65
CA GLY A 250 -18.00 -1.35 -15.52
C GLY A 250 -18.31 -2.84 -15.63
N PRO A 251 -19.07 -3.40 -14.69
CA PRO A 251 -19.42 -4.82 -14.71
C PRO A 251 -20.45 -5.13 -15.81
N ILE A 252 -20.23 -6.23 -16.53
CA ILE A 252 -21.14 -6.76 -17.56
C ILE A 252 -22.35 -7.52 -16.97
N PHE A 253 -22.38 -7.68 -15.66
CA PHE A 253 -23.46 -8.33 -14.89
C PHE A 253 -23.74 -7.54 -13.62
N GLU A 254 -24.89 -7.80 -13.00
CA GLU A 254 -25.22 -7.20 -11.69
C GLU A 254 -24.44 -7.91 -10.58
N PRO A 255 -23.47 -7.23 -9.91
CA PRO A 255 -22.61 -7.90 -8.95
C PRO A 255 -23.35 -8.23 -7.66
N LYS A 256 -23.07 -9.40 -7.08
CA LYS A 256 -23.52 -9.83 -5.76
C LYS A 256 -22.37 -9.77 -4.79
N PHE A 257 -22.62 -9.26 -3.59
CA PHE A 257 -21.62 -9.08 -2.53
C PHE A 257 -22.01 -9.82 -1.25
N ILE A 258 -20.99 -10.22 -0.51
CA ILE A 258 -21.13 -10.57 0.91
C ILE A 258 -20.67 -9.38 1.74
N PHE A 259 -21.41 -9.05 2.80
CA PHE A 259 -20.92 -8.24 3.88
C PHE A 259 -20.61 -9.10 5.09
N TYR A 260 -19.34 -9.14 5.51
CA TYR A 260 -18.97 -9.82 6.73
C TYR A 260 -18.95 -8.88 7.94
N LYS A 261 -19.78 -9.22 8.94
CA LYS A 261 -19.60 -8.77 10.31
C LYS A 261 -18.47 -9.58 10.95
N THR A 262 -17.24 -9.11 10.79
CA THR A 262 -16.08 -9.78 11.40
C THR A 262 -16.16 -9.70 12.93
N ASP A 263 -15.39 -10.54 13.63
CA ASP A 263 -15.29 -10.49 15.12
C ASP A 263 -14.88 -9.10 15.63
N ASN A 264 -14.26 -8.29 14.76
CA ASN A 264 -13.90 -6.90 15.04
C ASN A 264 -15.05 -5.89 14.87
N TRP A 265 -16.24 -6.31 14.44
CA TRP A 265 -17.39 -5.42 14.27
C TRP A 265 -17.72 -4.61 15.52
N LYS A 266 -17.61 -5.20 16.70
CA LYS A 266 -17.79 -4.53 17.99
C LYS A 266 -16.79 -3.38 18.26
N ASN A 267 -15.65 -3.40 17.58
CA ASN A 267 -14.57 -2.42 17.73
C ASN A 267 -14.71 -1.23 16.75
N ILE A 268 -15.72 -1.26 15.87
CA ILE A 268 -15.98 -0.19 14.90
C ILE A 268 -16.75 0.92 15.59
N ASN A 269 -16.39 2.17 15.31
CA ASN A 269 -17.12 3.31 15.86
C ASN A 269 -18.56 3.38 15.31
N LYS A 270 -19.44 4.03 16.07
CA LYS A 270 -20.87 4.10 15.76
C LYS A 270 -21.17 4.77 14.41
N GLU A 271 -20.38 5.75 14.00
CA GLU A 271 -20.55 6.45 12.72
C GLU A 271 -20.26 5.53 11.55
N SER A 272 -19.16 4.78 11.63
CA SER A 272 -18.81 3.77 10.61
C SER A 272 -19.84 2.63 10.58
N GLN A 273 -20.36 2.18 11.73
CA GLN A 273 -21.44 1.19 11.76
C GLN A 273 -22.66 1.69 10.98
N LYS A 274 -23.13 2.93 11.25
CA LYS A 274 -24.23 3.54 10.52
C LYS A 274 -23.96 3.67 9.01
N ALA A 275 -22.72 4.01 8.64
CA ALA A 275 -22.34 4.11 7.22
C ALA A 275 -22.44 2.74 6.51
N PHE A 276 -21.98 1.66 7.15
CA PHE A 276 -22.13 0.31 6.61
C PHE A 276 -23.60 -0.14 6.57
N GLU A 277 -24.39 0.14 7.58
CA GLU A 277 -25.85 -0.13 7.59
C GLU A 277 -26.55 0.59 6.43
N PHE A 278 -26.17 1.86 6.19
CA PHE A 278 -26.67 2.61 5.03
C PHE A 278 -26.25 1.99 3.71
N LEU A 279 -24.98 1.57 3.56
CA LEU A 279 -24.49 0.91 2.36
C LEU A 279 -25.24 -0.40 2.08
N ILE A 280 -25.40 -1.24 3.09
CA ILE A 280 -26.15 -2.50 3.00
C ILE A 280 -27.59 -2.22 2.54
N LYS A 281 -28.25 -1.23 3.14
CA LYS A 281 -29.62 -0.82 2.73
C LYS A 281 -29.66 -0.31 1.29
N LYS A 282 -28.62 0.35 0.78
CA LYS A 282 -28.54 0.84 -0.59
C LYS A 282 -28.31 -0.27 -1.60
N LEU A 283 -27.49 -1.24 -1.30
CA LEU A 283 -27.20 -2.38 -2.18
C LEU A 283 -28.34 -3.40 -2.22
N LYS A 284 -29.26 -3.39 -1.22
CA LYS A 284 -30.49 -4.23 -1.21
C LYS A 284 -30.22 -5.70 -1.54
N LYS A 285 -30.81 -6.19 -2.65
CA LYS A 285 -30.71 -7.57 -3.13
C LYS A 285 -29.31 -7.97 -3.57
N ASN A 286 -28.43 -7.02 -3.76
CA ASN A 286 -27.07 -7.25 -4.26
C ASN A 286 -26.04 -7.50 -3.14
N ILE A 287 -26.50 -7.55 -1.89
CA ILE A 287 -25.64 -7.79 -0.73
C ILE A 287 -26.35 -8.69 0.28
N GLU A 288 -25.64 -9.70 0.74
CA GLU A 288 -26.06 -10.55 1.83
C GLU A 288 -25.14 -10.36 3.03
N VAL A 289 -25.70 -10.45 4.24
CA VAL A 289 -24.94 -10.22 5.48
C VAL A 289 -24.70 -11.57 6.15
N PHE A 290 -23.44 -11.89 6.39
CA PHE A 290 -23.04 -13.11 7.06
C PHE A 290 -22.10 -12.81 8.21
N ASP A 291 -22.07 -13.73 9.16
CA ASP A 291 -20.94 -13.82 10.09
C ASP A 291 -19.76 -14.46 9.38
N THR A 292 -18.54 -14.12 9.81
CA THR A 292 -17.33 -14.74 9.26
C THR A 292 -17.32 -16.24 9.55
N PRO A 293 -16.78 -17.06 8.64
CA PRO A 293 -16.55 -18.48 8.90
C PRO A 293 -15.84 -18.70 10.23
N SER A 294 -16.21 -19.75 10.96
CA SER A 294 -15.70 -20.00 12.32
C SER A 294 -14.18 -20.08 12.42
N TYR A 295 -13.53 -20.62 11.39
CA TYR A 295 -12.07 -20.73 11.33
C TYR A 295 -11.35 -19.37 11.22
N PHE A 296 -12.05 -18.30 10.85
CA PHE A 296 -11.45 -16.95 10.82
C PHE A 296 -10.96 -16.49 12.21
N LYS A 297 -11.52 -17.02 13.29
CA LYS A 297 -11.10 -16.71 14.67
C LYS A 297 -9.67 -17.16 14.96
N GLU A 298 -9.20 -18.19 14.27
CA GLU A 298 -7.84 -18.73 14.42
C GLU A 298 -6.80 -18.00 13.57
N ILE A 299 -7.23 -17.35 12.48
CA ILE A 299 -6.32 -16.68 11.53
C ILE A 299 -5.37 -15.67 12.23
N PRO A 300 -5.83 -14.79 13.14
CA PRO A 300 -4.93 -13.84 13.79
C PRO A 300 -3.77 -14.52 14.55
N LYS A 301 -4.01 -15.65 15.18
CA LYS A 301 -2.98 -16.46 15.87
C LYS A 301 -1.98 -17.03 14.87
N TYR A 302 -2.44 -17.69 13.83
CA TYR A 302 -1.57 -18.29 12.83
C TYR A 302 -0.82 -17.25 11.98
N HIS A 303 -1.47 -16.14 11.66
CA HIS A 303 -0.81 -14.99 11.05
C HIS A 303 0.36 -14.49 11.91
N GLN A 304 0.16 -14.38 13.23
CA GLN A 304 1.20 -13.93 14.16
C GLN A 304 2.37 -14.91 14.21
N ILE A 305 2.10 -16.21 14.27
CA ILE A 305 3.14 -17.26 14.28
C ILE A 305 4.01 -17.15 13.02
N ILE A 306 3.41 -17.06 11.83
CA ILE A 306 4.15 -16.91 10.57
C ILE A 306 4.96 -15.61 10.59
N HIS A 307 4.30 -14.49 10.87
CA HIS A 307 4.93 -13.19 10.80
C HIS A 307 6.11 -13.05 11.76
N GLU A 308 5.95 -13.42 13.03
CA GLU A 308 7.00 -13.26 14.04
C GLU A 308 8.14 -14.26 13.85
N THR A 309 7.87 -15.49 13.39
CA THR A 309 8.92 -16.44 13.01
C THR A 309 9.75 -15.92 11.84
N ASP A 310 9.09 -15.37 10.81
CA ASP A 310 9.77 -14.80 9.66
C ASP A 310 10.58 -13.54 10.06
N LEU A 311 10.04 -12.66 10.93
CA LEU A 311 10.79 -11.53 11.49
C LEU A 311 12.02 -11.99 12.25
N ALA A 312 11.92 -13.03 13.07
CA ALA A 312 13.05 -13.57 13.82
C ALA A 312 14.13 -14.10 12.87
N ASN A 313 13.73 -14.81 11.80
CA ASN A 313 14.66 -15.31 10.80
C ASN A 313 15.34 -14.18 10.01
N ASN A 314 14.56 -13.23 9.49
CA ASN A 314 15.05 -12.18 8.60
C ASN A 314 15.87 -11.11 9.32
N PHE A 315 15.56 -10.82 10.60
CA PHE A 315 16.16 -9.71 11.35
C PHE A 315 17.06 -10.12 12.51
N GLN A 316 17.38 -11.41 12.64
CA GLN A 316 18.28 -11.92 13.69
C GLN A 316 19.65 -11.22 13.68
N VAL A 317 20.16 -10.88 12.50
CA VAL A 317 21.45 -10.18 12.37
C VAL A 317 21.40 -8.80 13.02
N TYR A 318 20.33 -8.04 12.80
CA TYR A 318 20.13 -6.74 13.42
C TYR A 318 19.89 -6.88 14.92
N TYR A 319 19.11 -7.87 15.33
CA TYR A 319 18.88 -8.17 16.75
C TYR A 319 20.18 -8.47 17.51
N LYS A 320 21.09 -9.24 16.91
CA LYS A 320 22.40 -9.55 17.55
C LYS A 320 23.34 -8.34 17.59
N LYS A 321 23.39 -7.54 16.52
CA LYS A 321 24.37 -6.44 16.40
C LYS A 321 23.88 -5.13 16.99
N ASP A 322 22.61 -4.82 16.81
CA ASP A 322 22.02 -3.49 17.04
C ASP A 322 20.77 -3.55 17.93
N LYS A 323 20.67 -4.54 18.83
CA LYS A 323 19.49 -4.77 19.69
C LYS A 323 18.97 -3.48 20.34
N ASN A 324 19.88 -2.64 20.85
CA ASN A 324 19.51 -1.40 21.56
C ASN A 324 18.99 -0.31 20.61
N LYS A 325 19.17 -0.45 19.31
CA LYS A 325 18.67 0.49 18.28
C LYS A 325 17.32 0.04 17.70
N LEU A 326 16.87 -1.18 18.01
CA LEU A 326 15.54 -1.66 17.64
C LEU A 326 14.50 -1.19 18.65
N SER A 327 13.30 -0.91 18.17
CA SER A 327 12.14 -0.62 19.02
C SER A 327 11.82 -1.80 19.94
N LYS A 328 11.11 -1.52 21.04
CA LYS A 328 10.64 -2.57 21.94
C LYS A 328 9.74 -3.56 21.22
N GLU A 329 8.83 -3.07 20.39
CA GLU A 329 7.88 -3.86 19.62
C GLU A 329 8.59 -4.85 18.69
N MET A 330 9.66 -4.40 18.02
CA MET A 330 10.45 -5.25 17.13
C MET A 330 11.23 -6.31 17.91
N ARG A 331 11.87 -5.93 19.02
CA ARG A 331 12.59 -6.90 19.88
C ARG A 331 11.65 -7.96 20.42
N ASP A 332 10.51 -7.56 20.97
CA ASP A 332 9.51 -8.46 21.53
C ASP A 332 8.98 -9.44 20.48
N ALA A 333 8.74 -8.98 19.24
CA ALA A 333 8.30 -9.83 18.14
C ALA A 333 9.37 -10.85 17.73
N ILE A 334 10.61 -10.41 17.60
CA ILE A 334 11.74 -11.32 17.29
C ILE A 334 11.90 -12.37 18.41
N GLU A 335 11.83 -11.94 19.68
CA GLU A 335 11.95 -12.86 20.84
C GLU A 335 10.80 -13.88 20.92
N ARG A 336 9.58 -13.50 20.54
CA ARG A 336 8.47 -14.47 20.43
C ARG A 336 8.67 -15.38 19.22
N GLY A 337 9.08 -14.84 18.08
CA GLY A 337 9.35 -15.60 16.86
C GLY A 337 10.40 -16.69 17.06
N MET A 338 11.44 -16.43 17.86
CA MET A 338 12.47 -17.43 18.21
C MET A 338 11.94 -18.59 19.07
N LYS A 339 10.77 -18.44 19.70
CA LYS A 339 10.19 -19.47 20.58
C LYS A 339 9.24 -20.40 19.86
N TYR A 340 8.69 -20.00 18.72
CA TYR A 340 7.81 -20.88 17.96
C TYR A 340 8.60 -22.07 17.39
N SER A 341 8.01 -23.24 17.52
CA SER A 341 8.57 -24.48 16.96
C SER A 341 8.34 -24.56 15.46
N ALA A 342 9.17 -25.37 14.78
CA ALA A 342 8.96 -25.69 13.37
C ALA A 342 7.56 -26.28 13.12
N LYS A 343 7.03 -27.08 14.08
CA LYS A 343 5.69 -27.63 13.97
C LYS A 343 4.61 -26.55 13.98
N GLU A 344 4.67 -25.58 14.91
CA GLU A 344 3.70 -24.48 14.97
C GLU A 344 3.72 -23.66 13.68
N TYR A 345 4.90 -23.40 13.14
CA TYR A 345 5.03 -22.67 11.86
C TYR A 345 4.44 -23.47 10.70
N THR A 346 4.73 -24.78 10.63
CA THR A 346 4.19 -25.64 9.58
C THR A 346 2.67 -25.76 9.67
N ASP A 347 2.13 -25.97 10.89
CA ASP A 347 0.70 -26.02 11.15
C ASP A 347 0.01 -24.70 10.70
N ALA A 348 0.67 -23.54 10.93
CA ALA A 348 0.15 -22.25 10.50
C ALA A 348 0.13 -22.10 8.98
N ILE A 349 1.14 -22.63 8.27
CA ILE A 349 1.18 -22.63 6.78
C ILE A 349 0.11 -23.58 6.21
N ASP A 350 -0.07 -24.74 6.80
CA ASP A 350 -1.08 -25.70 6.33
C ASP A 350 -2.50 -25.20 6.58
N PHE A 351 -2.73 -24.55 7.73
CA PHE A 351 -3.99 -23.89 8.00
C PHE A 351 -4.27 -22.74 7.03
N MET A 352 -3.23 -22.00 6.60
CA MET A 352 -3.36 -20.96 5.57
C MET A 352 -3.90 -21.55 4.26
N LYS A 353 -3.31 -22.65 3.78
CA LYS A 353 -3.73 -23.32 2.55
C LYS A 353 -5.17 -23.84 2.64
N GLN A 354 -5.49 -24.53 3.75
CA GLN A 354 -6.84 -25.07 3.98
C GLN A 354 -7.88 -23.96 4.05
N SER A 355 -7.56 -22.87 4.76
CA SER A 355 -8.45 -21.70 4.85
C SER A 355 -8.70 -21.04 3.50
N TYR A 356 -7.67 -20.95 2.64
CA TYR A 356 -7.84 -20.42 1.28
C TYR A 356 -8.73 -21.32 0.43
N GLU A 357 -8.47 -22.64 0.44
CA GLU A 357 -9.28 -23.61 -0.32
C GLU A 357 -10.75 -23.57 0.09
N SER A 358 -11.03 -23.50 1.39
CA SER A 358 -12.41 -23.39 1.90
C SER A 358 -13.05 -22.03 1.56
N TYR A 359 -12.25 -20.98 1.45
CA TYR A 359 -12.78 -19.64 1.22
C TYR A 359 -13.04 -19.34 -0.27
N LYS A 360 -12.30 -19.96 -1.18
CA LYS A 360 -12.48 -19.71 -2.62
C LYS A 360 -13.89 -20.06 -3.13
N GLU A 361 -14.58 -21.03 -2.50
CA GLU A 361 -15.95 -21.42 -2.83
C GLU A 361 -16.93 -20.23 -2.72
N VAL A 362 -16.64 -19.25 -1.85
CA VAL A 362 -17.46 -18.03 -1.74
C VAL A 362 -17.57 -17.28 -3.06
N PHE A 363 -16.52 -17.35 -3.90
CA PHE A 363 -16.49 -16.65 -5.18
C PHE A 363 -17.17 -17.41 -6.33
N GLU A 364 -17.77 -18.57 -6.07
CA GLU A 364 -18.65 -19.25 -7.02
C GLU A 364 -20.02 -18.52 -7.11
N ASP A 365 -20.50 -18.01 -5.98
CA ASP A 365 -21.81 -17.33 -5.87
C ASP A 365 -21.72 -15.80 -5.78
N TYR A 366 -20.58 -15.27 -5.29
CA TYR A 366 -20.40 -13.85 -5.01
C TYR A 366 -19.18 -13.28 -5.72
N HIS A 367 -19.30 -12.02 -6.13
CA HIS A 367 -18.26 -11.31 -6.91
C HIS A 367 -17.31 -10.50 -6.03
N GLY A 368 -17.65 -10.33 -4.75
CA GLY A 368 -16.80 -9.59 -3.84
C GLY A 368 -17.30 -9.63 -2.39
N VAL A 369 -16.38 -9.30 -1.50
CA VAL A 369 -16.63 -9.20 -0.07
C VAL A 369 -16.43 -7.77 0.38
N ILE A 370 -17.41 -7.25 1.08
CA ILE A 370 -17.37 -5.92 1.71
C ILE A 370 -17.15 -6.11 3.20
N THR A 371 -16.15 -5.41 3.72
CA THR A 371 -15.79 -5.46 5.14
C THR A 371 -15.12 -4.14 5.56
N PRO A 372 -15.17 -3.76 6.84
CA PRO A 372 -14.49 -2.55 7.30
C PRO A 372 -12.97 -2.61 7.10
N SER A 373 -12.39 -1.52 6.61
CA SER A 373 -10.93 -1.39 6.45
C SER A 373 -10.23 -1.02 7.76
N SER A 374 -10.95 -0.47 8.74
CA SER A 374 -10.43 -0.01 10.03
C SER A 374 -11.56 0.14 11.04
N SER A 375 -11.25 0.50 12.29
CA SER A 375 -12.22 0.77 13.35
C SER A 375 -13.04 2.06 13.11
N GLY A 376 -12.66 2.87 12.13
CA GLY A 376 -13.28 4.18 11.83
C GLY A 376 -12.23 5.19 11.38
N VAL A 377 -12.41 6.45 11.80
CA VAL A 377 -11.43 7.52 11.54
C VAL A 377 -10.08 7.20 12.19
N ALA A 378 -9.02 7.78 11.64
CA ALA A 378 -7.66 7.60 12.16
C ALA A 378 -7.56 7.91 13.66
N ASP A 379 -6.82 7.08 14.39
CA ASP A 379 -6.63 7.24 15.83
C ASP A 379 -5.91 8.56 16.17
N LYS A 380 -6.30 9.20 17.28
CA LYS A 380 -5.56 10.35 17.82
C LYS A 380 -4.21 9.93 18.38
N GLY A 381 -3.23 10.78 18.18
CA GLY A 381 -1.83 10.56 18.62
C GLY A 381 -1.00 9.81 17.58
N LEU A 382 0.31 9.81 17.81
CA LEU A 382 1.31 9.22 16.91
C LEU A 382 2.03 8.02 17.54
N LYS A 383 1.52 7.49 18.65
CA LYS A 383 2.12 6.33 19.35
C LYS A 383 1.65 4.97 18.83
N SER A 384 0.73 4.96 17.88
CA SER A 384 0.18 3.75 17.26
C SER A 384 -0.10 4.01 15.79
N THR A 385 -0.09 2.96 14.98
CA THR A 385 -0.53 3.00 13.58
C THR A 385 -1.97 2.47 13.42
N GLY A 386 -2.68 2.24 14.52
CA GLY A 386 -3.99 1.59 14.55
C GLY A 386 -3.93 0.07 14.43
N SER A 387 -5.06 -0.62 14.63
CA SER A 387 -5.14 -2.07 14.53
C SER A 387 -5.07 -2.57 13.08
N ALA A 388 -4.33 -3.65 12.86
CA ALA A 388 -4.30 -4.38 11.60
C ALA A 388 -5.34 -5.51 11.53
N ASP A 389 -6.13 -5.73 12.57
CA ASP A 389 -6.98 -6.92 12.72
C ASP A 389 -8.08 -6.99 11.65
N PHE A 390 -8.52 -5.85 11.14
CA PHE A 390 -9.48 -5.79 10.03
C PHE A 390 -8.91 -6.33 8.71
N GLN A 391 -7.57 -6.45 8.58
CA GLN A 391 -6.90 -6.79 7.32
C GLN A 391 -6.13 -8.12 7.37
N LYS A 392 -5.80 -8.62 8.57
CA LYS A 392 -4.98 -9.83 8.74
C LYS A 392 -5.56 -11.04 8.00
N ASN A 393 -6.88 -11.24 8.08
CA ASN A 393 -7.56 -12.36 7.43
C ASN A 393 -7.33 -12.35 5.91
N TRP A 394 -7.50 -11.20 5.28
CA TRP A 394 -7.36 -11.03 3.83
C TRP A 394 -5.92 -11.14 3.35
N THR A 395 -4.97 -10.67 4.18
CA THR A 395 -3.53 -10.85 3.91
C THR A 395 -3.12 -12.31 4.07
N TYR A 396 -3.58 -12.98 5.13
CA TYR A 396 -3.32 -14.39 5.41
C TYR A 396 -3.85 -15.29 4.28
N LEU A 397 -5.04 -15.02 3.79
CA LEU A 397 -5.63 -15.73 2.64
C LEU A 397 -5.00 -15.35 1.28
N GLY A 398 -4.08 -14.40 1.23
CA GLY A 398 -3.46 -13.95 -0.02
C GLY A 398 -4.40 -13.25 -1.01
N LEU A 399 -5.63 -12.92 -0.59
CA LEU A 399 -6.69 -12.37 -1.46
C LEU A 399 -6.45 -10.90 -1.81
N PRO A 400 -6.87 -10.44 -3.01
CA PRO A 400 -6.80 -9.02 -3.36
C PRO A 400 -7.73 -8.20 -2.45
N THR A 401 -7.30 -7.00 -2.08
CA THR A 401 -8.10 -6.06 -1.29
C THR A 401 -7.93 -4.64 -1.80
N ILE A 402 -9.03 -3.89 -1.81
CA ILE A 402 -9.03 -2.48 -2.18
C ILE A 402 -9.74 -1.68 -1.10
N SER A 403 -9.12 -0.56 -0.66
CA SER A 403 -9.78 0.43 0.19
C SER A 403 -10.40 1.48 -0.71
N LEU A 404 -11.71 1.65 -0.58
CA LEU A 404 -12.47 2.67 -1.30
C LEU A 404 -12.83 3.82 -0.36
N LEU A 405 -13.01 5.01 -0.92
CA LEU A 405 -13.49 6.15 -0.18
C LEU A 405 -14.91 5.86 0.35
N SER A 406 -15.08 6.01 1.66
CA SER A 406 -16.39 5.86 2.28
C SER A 406 -17.20 7.15 2.19
N LEU A 407 -18.51 7.05 2.47
CA LEU A 407 -19.42 8.20 2.56
C LEU A 407 -18.96 9.26 3.57
N ILE A 408 -18.18 8.88 4.58
CA ILE A 408 -17.62 9.80 5.58
C ILE A 408 -16.60 10.75 4.95
N HIS A 409 -15.82 10.29 3.97
CA HIS A 409 -14.87 11.12 3.25
C HIS A 409 -15.55 12.00 2.16
N ILE A 410 -16.74 11.62 1.69
CA ILE A 410 -17.51 12.35 0.67
C ILE A 410 -18.36 13.47 1.30
N SER A 411 -18.78 13.30 2.56
CA SER A 411 -19.68 14.23 3.24
C SER A 411 -18.97 15.41 3.91
N GLU A 412 -17.66 15.34 4.14
CA GLU A 412 -16.91 16.53 4.51
C GLU A 412 -16.54 17.29 3.23
N PRO A 413 -16.96 18.58 3.10
CA PRO A 413 -16.46 19.39 2.02
C PRO A 413 -14.93 19.39 2.10
N THR A 414 -14.29 18.97 1.04
CA THR A 414 -12.83 19.07 0.89
C THR A 414 -12.44 20.48 1.30
N ARG A 415 -11.81 20.63 2.48
CA ARG A 415 -11.25 21.92 2.86
C ARG A 415 -10.32 22.31 1.73
N PRO A 416 -10.46 23.48 1.11
CA PRO A 416 -9.54 23.93 0.09
C PRO A 416 -8.16 24.04 0.73
N TYR A 417 -7.26 23.14 0.36
CA TYR A 417 -5.87 23.18 0.77
C TYR A 417 -5.10 24.21 -0.06
#